data_99cde2d916d0eac76e6227052fa44ca4
#
_entry.id   99cde2d916d0eac76e6227052fa44ca4
#
_cell.length_a   1.000
_cell.length_b   1.000
_cell.length_c   1.000
_cell.angle_alpha   90.00
_cell.angle_beta   90.00
_cell.angle_gamma   90.00
#
_symmetry.space_group_name_H-M   'P 1'
#
loop_
_entity.id
_entity.type
_entity.pdbx_description
1 polymer ?
#
loop_
_entity_poly.entity_id
_entity_poly.type
_entity_poly.pdbx_seq_one_letter_code
_entity_poly.pdbx_strand_id
1 'polypeptide(L)'
;MVVIGAGYEGKRRAHIRMAELGARLLIVDEPGHWSESLVSDGVAVAWLGAPVVGDADQDAQAVLDALAVAGIRPDGVLTFWEDSVCVAARVAAALGLPGNPPEAVDAARSKIRTRELSAHLGLPTPRAQRVRSLDELFAAAAYVGFPAVVKPEFGASAMGCIRVDDLESLPGIYSLVRRIVSPEHNAIFRAGNDLLLEEYLDGVEFDVDLVMHEGECLFASVSENWPTAEPSFQETGLHCPATHDRKAVRRLVDLCVQTVQSFGLWSGVLHVEGKCTSHGPRIIEVNARMGGARIHEIVEAVWNVDLIEAQLRSCLALPPTIKPSRRPRSAAVNTIVHAPATGRLAALPFADRAADCVDLTIDLEAEVGDHVDGPDQVFATVLAEVTLVAKNLRRARALTADLLCNPPQVVPGSPLER
;
A
#
# COMPACT_ATOMS: atom_id res chain seq x y z
N MET A 1 4.67 19.70 12.17
CA MET A 1 4.81 18.29 11.72
C MET A 1 5.61 18.27 10.44
N VAL A 2 6.61 17.41 10.31
CA VAL A 2 7.31 17.14 9.07
C VAL A 2 6.68 15.90 8.41
N VAL A 3 6.33 16.02 7.13
CA VAL A 3 5.89 14.92 6.28
C VAL A 3 7.00 14.64 5.27
N ILE A 4 7.54 13.44 5.28
CA ILE A 4 8.63 13.02 4.40
C ILE A 4 8.05 12.17 3.27
N GLY A 5 8.21 12.62 2.03
CA GLY A 5 7.61 11.99 0.86
C GLY A 5 6.09 12.10 0.88
N ALA A 6 5.53 12.99 0.09
CA ALA A 6 4.07 13.19 0.02
C ALA A 6 3.35 12.06 -0.72
N GLY A 7 4.11 11.25 -1.47
CA GLY A 7 3.55 10.17 -2.28
C GLY A 7 2.86 10.66 -3.56
N TYR A 8 2.04 9.83 -4.17
CA TYR A 8 1.27 10.22 -5.36
C TYR A 8 0.14 11.21 -5.00
N GLU A 9 -0.38 11.92 -6.01
CA GLU A 9 -1.32 13.04 -5.77
C GLU A 9 -2.62 12.64 -5.06
N GLY A 10 -3.07 11.40 -5.18
CA GLY A 10 -4.21 10.87 -4.42
C GLY A 10 -4.05 10.95 -2.89
N LYS A 11 -2.81 11.06 -2.38
CA LYS A 11 -2.52 11.30 -0.95
C LYS A 11 -2.80 12.74 -0.50
N ARG A 12 -3.06 13.69 -1.40
CA ARG A 12 -3.39 15.10 -1.08
C ARG A 12 -4.47 15.21 0.00
N ARG A 13 -5.46 14.33 -0.02
CA ARG A 13 -6.56 14.31 0.97
C ARG A 13 -6.08 14.08 2.40
N ALA A 14 -5.11 13.18 2.57
CA ALA A 14 -4.53 12.92 3.90
C ALA A 14 -3.80 14.17 4.43
N HIS A 15 -3.10 14.91 3.57
CA HIS A 15 -2.45 16.17 3.96
C HIS A 15 -3.47 17.25 4.31
N ILE A 16 -4.54 17.39 3.52
CA ILE A 16 -5.66 18.30 3.83
C ILE A 16 -6.26 17.94 5.19
N ARG A 17 -6.55 16.65 5.43
CA ARG A 17 -7.12 16.21 6.71
C ARG A 17 -6.22 16.54 7.90
N MET A 18 -4.91 16.36 7.79
CA MET A 18 -3.99 16.78 8.86
C MET A 18 -4.04 18.29 9.13
N ALA A 19 -4.11 19.10 8.06
CA ALA A 19 -4.22 20.57 8.20
C ALA A 19 -5.55 20.96 8.87
N GLU A 20 -6.67 20.31 8.52
CA GLU A 20 -7.97 20.50 9.17
C GLU A 20 -7.95 20.14 10.65
N LEU A 21 -7.16 19.14 11.04
CA LEU A 21 -6.92 18.77 12.45
C LEU A 21 -6.02 19.78 13.20
N GLY A 22 -5.58 20.83 12.50
CA GLY A 22 -4.76 21.92 13.09
C GLY A 22 -3.26 21.68 13.02
N ALA A 23 -2.78 20.66 12.30
CA ALA A 23 -1.35 20.43 12.11
C ALA A 23 -0.76 21.47 11.14
N ARG A 24 0.36 22.09 11.52
CA ARG A 24 1.15 22.91 10.61
C ARG A 24 2.13 22.01 9.87
N LEU A 25 1.89 21.77 8.61
CA LEU A 25 2.65 20.81 7.81
C LEU A 25 3.85 21.47 7.16
N LEU A 26 5.01 20.85 7.29
CA LEU A 26 6.19 21.06 6.46
C LEU A 26 6.36 19.80 5.62
N ILE A 27 6.31 19.94 4.31
CA ILE A 27 6.57 18.83 3.39
C ILE A 27 8.04 18.80 3.02
N VAL A 28 8.66 17.62 3.03
CA VAL A 28 10.01 17.40 2.51
C VAL A 28 9.95 16.34 1.43
N ASP A 29 10.36 16.71 0.20
CA ASP A 29 10.23 15.83 -0.96
C ASP A 29 11.30 16.16 -2.01
N GLU A 30 11.37 15.40 -3.11
CA GLU A 30 12.26 15.67 -4.24
C GLU A 30 11.88 17.00 -4.93
N PRO A 31 12.85 17.82 -5.38
CA PRO A 31 12.55 19.04 -6.12
C PRO A 31 11.71 18.78 -7.37
N GLY A 32 10.67 19.60 -7.58
CA GLY A 32 9.72 19.46 -8.68
C GLY A 32 8.58 18.48 -8.43
N HIS A 33 8.47 17.94 -7.21
CA HIS A 33 7.35 17.08 -6.86
C HIS A 33 6.03 17.87 -6.75
N TRP A 34 4.89 17.25 -7.12
CA TRP A 34 3.57 17.88 -7.09
C TRP A 34 3.23 18.52 -5.73
N SER A 35 3.78 17.99 -4.64
CA SER A 35 3.52 18.42 -3.26
C SER A 35 3.99 19.87 -2.97
N GLU A 36 4.79 20.49 -3.85
CA GLU A 36 5.10 21.92 -3.76
C GLU A 36 3.83 22.77 -3.77
N SER A 37 2.81 22.35 -4.54
CA SER A 37 1.53 23.04 -4.63
C SER A 37 0.75 23.10 -3.30
N LEU A 38 1.02 22.19 -2.36
CA LEU A 38 0.36 22.19 -1.04
C LEU A 38 0.59 23.48 -0.25
N VAL A 39 1.68 24.19 -0.55
CA VAL A 39 1.96 25.50 0.08
C VAL A 39 1.07 26.59 -0.52
N SER A 40 0.97 26.66 -1.85
CA SER A 40 0.08 27.63 -2.53
C SER A 40 -1.39 27.38 -2.23
N ASP A 41 -1.77 26.12 -2.00
CA ASP A 41 -3.11 25.72 -1.64
C ASP A 41 -3.46 25.97 -0.15
N GLY A 42 -2.48 26.45 0.65
CA GLY A 42 -2.65 26.71 2.08
C GLY A 42 -2.75 25.46 2.97
N VAL A 43 -2.42 24.29 2.43
CA VAL A 43 -2.43 23.01 3.16
C VAL A 43 -1.14 22.83 3.97
N ALA A 44 0.01 23.20 3.40
CA ALA A 44 1.31 23.19 4.06
C ALA A 44 1.80 24.61 4.33
N VAL A 45 2.55 24.81 5.43
CA VAL A 45 3.15 26.10 5.79
C VAL A 45 4.49 26.32 5.11
N ALA A 46 5.16 25.25 4.69
CA ALA A 46 6.42 25.30 3.97
C ALA A 46 6.66 23.97 3.22
N TRP A 47 7.55 24.03 2.25
CA TRP A 47 8.07 22.90 1.49
C TRP A 47 9.59 23.00 1.41
N LEU A 48 10.32 21.90 1.57
CA LEU A 48 11.77 21.82 1.44
C LEU A 48 12.16 20.71 0.48
N GLY A 49 13.08 21.00 -0.43
CA GLY A 49 13.68 20.03 -1.32
C GLY A 49 14.75 19.19 -0.61
N ALA A 50 14.65 17.87 -0.68
CA ALA A 50 15.71 16.95 -0.30
C ALA A 50 15.86 15.87 -1.38
N PRO A 51 17.10 15.51 -1.76
CA PRO A 51 17.32 14.44 -2.73
C PRO A 51 16.89 13.09 -2.13
N VAL A 52 16.37 12.19 -2.97
CA VAL A 52 16.05 10.81 -2.64
C VAL A 52 16.87 9.89 -3.54
N VAL A 53 17.85 9.20 -2.96
CA VAL A 53 18.76 8.30 -3.69
C VAL A 53 18.41 6.82 -3.49
N GLY A 54 17.50 6.53 -2.54
CA GLY A 54 17.07 5.18 -2.21
C GLY A 54 17.90 4.50 -1.11
N ASP A 55 18.85 5.23 -0.52
CA ASP A 55 19.55 4.82 0.69
C ASP A 55 18.97 5.58 1.89
N ALA A 56 18.29 4.86 2.79
CA ALA A 56 17.52 5.48 3.86
C ALA A 56 18.37 6.28 4.86
N ASP A 57 19.66 5.96 5.03
CA ASP A 57 20.56 6.70 5.91
C ASP A 57 21.02 8.01 5.25
N GLN A 58 21.38 7.97 3.95
CA GLN A 58 21.74 9.15 3.18
C GLN A 58 20.54 10.09 3.01
N ASP A 59 19.38 9.54 2.67
CA ASP A 59 18.14 10.31 2.47
C ASP A 59 17.70 10.96 3.80
N ALA A 60 17.80 10.25 4.93
CA ALA A 60 17.51 10.82 6.25
C ALA A 60 18.48 11.94 6.61
N GLN A 61 19.78 11.80 6.32
CA GLN A 61 20.75 12.86 6.53
C GLN A 61 20.44 14.11 5.69
N ALA A 62 20.05 13.94 4.42
CA ALA A 62 19.67 15.04 3.56
C ALA A 62 18.45 15.81 4.09
N VAL A 63 17.46 15.09 4.63
CA VAL A 63 16.29 15.71 5.30
C VAL A 63 16.73 16.48 6.56
N LEU A 64 17.58 15.90 7.40
CA LEU A 64 18.09 16.55 8.62
C LEU A 64 18.88 17.82 8.28
N ASP A 65 19.71 17.80 7.24
CA ASP A 65 20.48 18.94 6.79
C ASP A 65 19.54 20.05 6.27
N ALA A 66 18.52 19.71 5.49
CA ALA A 66 17.51 20.66 5.01
C ALA A 66 16.76 21.33 6.17
N LEU A 67 16.36 20.57 7.18
CA LEU A 67 15.71 21.08 8.39
C LEU A 67 16.64 22.01 9.19
N ALA A 68 17.92 21.64 9.32
CA ALA A 68 18.93 22.44 10.04
C ALA A 68 19.19 23.77 9.32
N VAL A 69 19.35 23.76 7.99
CA VAL A 69 19.53 24.99 7.17
C VAL A 69 18.32 25.91 7.28
N ALA A 70 17.10 25.33 7.30
CA ALA A 70 15.86 26.10 7.47
C ALA A 70 15.63 26.58 8.92
N GLY A 71 16.44 26.13 9.89
CA GLY A 71 16.26 26.46 11.32
C GLY A 71 14.98 25.86 11.93
N ILE A 72 14.47 24.76 11.38
CA ILE A 72 13.18 24.16 11.77
C ILE A 72 13.40 23.02 12.75
N ARG A 73 12.66 23.07 13.87
CA ARG A 73 12.54 21.97 14.83
C ARG A 73 11.10 21.48 14.82
N PRO A 74 10.82 20.28 14.25
CA PRO A 74 9.49 19.74 14.23
C PRO A 74 9.08 19.13 15.57
N ASP A 75 7.76 19.08 15.84
CA ASP A 75 7.19 18.37 16.99
C ASP A 75 6.98 16.88 16.70
N GLY A 76 6.98 16.46 15.42
CA GLY A 76 6.82 15.09 15.00
C GLY A 76 7.14 14.90 13.53
N VAL A 77 7.40 13.66 13.15
CA VAL A 77 7.73 13.22 11.79
C VAL A 77 6.80 12.08 11.39
N LEU A 78 6.29 12.12 10.17
CA LEU A 78 5.49 11.02 9.61
C LEU A 78 5.64 10.92 8.10
N THR A 79 5.14 9.84 7.56
CA THR A 79 4.89 9.65 6.12
C THR A 79 3.65 8.78 5.92
N PHE A 80 3.00 8.93 4.77
CA PHE A 80 1.99 8.00 4.24
C PHE A 80 2.50 7.25 3.01
N TRP A 81 3.80 7.40 2.69
CA TRP A 81 4.42 6.84 1.50
C TRP A 81 5.39 5.72 1.84
N GLU A 82 5.24 4.59 1.15
CA GLU A 82 5.99 3.36 1.46
C GLU A 82 7.50 3.54 1.35
N ASP A 83 7.97 4.28 0.33
CA ASP A 83 9.40 4.45 0.11
C ASP A 83 10.07 5.39 1.13
N SER A 84 9.26 6.13 1.89
CA SER A 84 9.75 7.10 2.87
C SER A 84 9.66 6.61 4.32
N VAL A 85 9.11 5.41 4.59
CA VAL A 85 8.92 4.94 5.97
C VAL A 85 10.24 4.77 6.71
N CYS A 86 11.26 4.21 6.04
CA CYS A 86 12.59 4.01 6.63
C CYS A 86 13.32 5.34 6.89
N VAL A 87 13.14 6.32 6.00
CA VAL A 87 13.70 7.68 6.14
C VAL A 87 13.01 8.39 7.31
N ALA A 88 11.67 8.35 7.37
CA ALA A 88 10.89 9.00 8.43
C ALA A 88 11.25 8.45 9.82
N ALA A 89 11.44 7.13 9.95
CA ALA A 89 11.86 6.51 11.20
C ALA A 89 13.24 6.99 11.67
N ARG A 90 14.21 7.09 10.73
CA ARG A 90 15.58 7.57 11.03
C ARG A 90 15.59 9.04 11.43
N VAL A 91 14.85 9.88 10.70
CA VAL A 91 14.74 11.31 11.02
C VAL A 91 14.07 11.51 12.40
N ALA A 92 12.99 10.78 12.69
CA ALA A 92 12.36 10.84 14.00
C ALA A 92 13.33 10.42 15.13
N ALA A 93 14.04 9.31 14.95
CA ALA A 93 15.02 8.81 15.91
C ALA A 93 16.17 9.79 16.13
N ALA A 94 16.74 10.37 15.07
CA ALA A 94 17.82 11.34 15.15
C ALA A 94 17.42 12.64 15.88
N LEU A 95 16.15 13.04 15.76
CA LEU A 95 15.60 14.22 16.44
C LEU A 95 15.08 13.91 17.85
N GLY A 96 15.12 12.65 18.30
CA GLY A 96 14.55 12.23 19.59
C GLY A 96 13.04 12.37 19.66
N LEU A 97 12.36 12.24 18.52
CA LEU A 97 10.90 12.36 18.40
C LEU A 97 10.24 10.97 18.47
N PRO A 98 8.94 10.92 18.82
CA PRO A 98 8.18 9.69 18.85
C PRO A 98 8.14 8.99 17.48
N GLY A 99 8.29 7.68 17.46
CA GLY A 99 8.28 6.84 16.28
C GLY A 99 8.62 5.39 16.61
N ASN A 100 8.47 4.50 15.62
CA ASN A 100 8.94 3.13 15.73
C ASN A 100 10.47 3.06 15.49
N PRO A 101 11.19 2.10 16.10
CA PRO A 101 12.61 1.92 15.87
C PRO A 101 12.93 1.73 14.39
N PRO A 102 13.98 2.38 13.83
CA PRO A 102 14.35 2.23 12.43
C PRO A 102 14.53 0.78 11.99
N GLU A 103 15.15 -0.06 12.82
CA GLU A 103 15.34 -1.49 12.54
C GLU A 103 14.04 -2.28 12.43
N ALA A 104 13.00 -1.90 13.19
CA ALA A 104 11.68 -2.50 13.11
C ALA A 104 10.97 -2.12 11.81
N VAL A 105 11.09 -0.85 11.41
CA VAL A 105 10.52 -0.34 10.14
C VAL A 105 11.25 -0.97 8.95
N ASP A 106 12.58 -1.08 8.99
CA ASP A 106 13.38 -1.75 7.96
C ASP A 106 12.99 -3.22 7.81
N ALA A 107 12.74 -3.93 8.92
CA ALA A 107 12.32 -5.32 8.89
C ALA A 107 10.93 -5.48 8.25
N ALA A 108 10.02 -4.56 8.50
CA ALA A 108 8.69 -4.54 7.89
C ALA A 108 8.76 -4.21 6.39
N ARG A 109 9.57 -3.20 6.00
CA ARG A 109 9.70 -2.75 4.61
C ARG A 109 10.30 -3.80 3.67
N SER A 110 11.21 -4.64 4.15
CA SER A 110 11.83 -5.71 3.37
C SER A 110 11.02 -7.01 3.49
N LYS A 111 10.44 -7.46 2.37
CA LYS A 111 9.73 -8.75 2.33
C LYS A 111 10.63 -9.92 2.76
N ILE A 112 11.90 -9.86 2.40
CA ILE A 112 12.89 -10.90 2.78
C ILE A 112 13.10 -10.88 4.30
N ARG A 113 13.37 -9.71 4.90
CA ARG A 113 13.58 -9.60 6.35
C ARG A 113 12.31 -9.94 7.12
N THR A 114 11.13 -9.57 6.59
CA THR A 114 9.84 -10.00 7.17
C THR A 114 9.76 -11.53 7.26
N ARG A 115 10.16 -12.28 6.22
CA ARG A 115 10.15 -13.76 6.25
C ARG A 115 11.19 -14.33 7.21
N GLU A 116 12.42 -13.82 7.15
CA GLU A 116 13.51 -14.24 8.02
C GLU A 116 13.19 -14.01 9.51
N LEU A 117 12.70 -12.82 9.84
CA LEU A 117 12.32 -12.47 11.21
C LEU A 117 11.11 -13.26 11.70
N SER A 118 10.08 -13.41 10.87
CA SER A 118 8.92 -14.22 11.20
C SER A 118 9.30 -15.68 11.49
N ALA A 119 10.16 -16.28 10.66
CA ALA A 119 10.65 -17.63 10.86
C ALA A 119 11.47 -17.75 12.16
N HIS A 120 12.37 -16.78 12.43
CA HIS A 120 13.17 -16.73 13.64
C HIS A 120 12.31 -16.66 14.92
N LEU A 121 11.22 -15.88 14.86
CA LEU A 121 10.27 -15.69 15.97
C LEU A 121 9.23 -16.82 16.07
N GLY A 122 9.27 -17.82 15.17
CA GLY A 122 8.31 -18.93 15.14
C GLY A 122 6.89 -18.51 14.73
N LEU A 123 6.74 -17.38 14.06
CA LEU A 123 5.45 -16.93 13.52
C LEU A 123 5.09 -17.71 12.25
N PRO A 124 3.79 -17.96 11.99
CA PRO A 124 3.35 -18.57 10.75
C PRO A 124 3.78 -17.74 9.53
N THR A 125 4.70 -18.26 8.73
CA THR A 125 5.24 -17.59 7.54
C THR A 125 5.34 -18.58 6.38
N PRO A 126 5.17 -18.15 5.11
CA PRO A 126 5.44 -19.01 3.96
C PRO A 126 6.93 -19.35 3.86
N ARG A 127 7.23 -20.47 3.21
CA ARG A 127 8.62 -20.78 2.81
C ARG A 127 9.06 -19.75 1.79
N ALA A 128 10.21 -19.16 1.98
CA ALA A 128 10.75 -18.16 1.08
C ALA A 128 12.27 -18.21 1.03
N GLN A 129 12.85 -17.80 -0.08
CA GLN A 129 14.28 -17.71 -0.24
C GLN A 129 14.65 -16.52 -1.14
N ARG A 130 15.68 -15.79 -0.74
CA ARG A 130 16.27 -14.69 -1.53
C ARG A 130 16.86 -15.23 -2.83
N VAL A 131 16.75 -14.44 -3.90
CA VAL A 131 17.21 -14.78 -5.26
C VAL A 131 17.90 -13.59 -5.90
N ARG A 132 19.17 -13.75 -6.26
CA ARG A 132 19.99 -12.75 -6.96
C ARG A 132 20.41 -13.18 -8.35
N SER A 133 20.31 -14.48 -8.64
CA SER A 133 20.66 -15.06 -9.91
C SER A 133 19.66 -16.15 -10.32
N LEU A 134 19.71 -16.56 -11.58
CA LEU A 134 18.90 -17.66 -12.06
C LEU A 134 19.24 -18.99 -11.39
N ASP A 135 20.52 -19.23 -11.08
CA ASP A 135 20.96 -20.44 -10.38
C ASP A 135 20.40 -20.47 -8.94
N GLU A 136 20.42 -19.33 -8.25
CA GLU A 136 19.80 -19.20 -6.92
C GLU A 136 18.28 -19.42 -7.01
N LEU A 137 17.61 -18.98 -8.10
CA LEU A 137 16.18 -19.21 -8.30
C LEU A 137 15.86 -20.72 -8.44
N PHE A 138 16.68 -21.47 -9.18
CA PHE A 138 16.51 -22.92 -9.28
C PHE A 138 16.74 -23.61 -7.92
N ALA A 139 17.74 -23.17 -7.16
CA ALA A 139 17.97 -23.68 -5.81
C ALA A 139 16.80 -23.35 -4.85
N ALA A 140 16.27 -22.13 -4.94
CA ALA A 140 15.10 -21.72 -4.18
C ALA A 140 13.86 -22.55 -4.55
N ALA A 141 13.66 -22.87 -5.83
CA ALA A 141 12.52 -23.68 -6.27
C ALA A 141 12.56 -25.10 -5.70
N ALA A 142 13.75 -25.68 -5.55
CA ALA A 142 13.91 -27.00 -4.92
C ALA A 142 13.51 -27.00 -3.42
N TYR A 143 13.64 -25.85 -2.74
CA TYR A 143 13.25 -25.71 -1.34
C TYR A 143 11.76 -25.29 -1.18
N VAL A 144 11.32 -24.32 -1.98
CA VAL A 144 9.98 -23.74 -1.87
C VAL A 144 8.91 -24.68 -2.46
N GLY A 145 9.19 -25.27 -3.62
CA GLY A 145 8.23 -26.07 -4.42
C GLY A 145 7.29 -25.20 -5.25
N PHE A 146 6.27 -25.83 -5.84
CA PHE A 146 5.28 -25.18 -6.68
C PHE A 146 3.85 -25.49 -6.20
N PRO A 147 2.85 -24.60 -6.45
CA PRO A 147 3.02 -23.26 -7.03
C PRO A 147 3.79 -22.31 -6.12
N ALA A 148 4.46 -21.32 -6.71
CA ALA A 148 5.27 -20.34 -6.02
C ALA A 148 5.05 -18.92 -6.59
N VAL A 149 5.63 -17.91 -5.95
CA VAL A 149 5.59 -16.51 -6.40
C VAL A 149 7.01 -15.96 -6.46
N VAL A 150 7.42 -15.47 -7.62
CA VAL A 150 8.60 -14.62 -7.76
C VAL A 150 8.17 -13.19 -7.50
N LYS A 151 8.83 -12.48 -6.58
CA LYS A 151 8.50 -11.09 -6.25
C LYS A 151 9.73 -10.30 -5.83
N PRO A 152 9.75 -8.96 -5.99
CA PRO A 152 10.83 -8.12 -5.51
C PRO A 152 10.84 -8.03 -3.98
N GLU A 153 12.03 -7.78 -3.40
CA GLU A 153 12.17 -7.47 -1.97
C GLU A 153 11.42 -6.22 -1.59
N PHE A 154 11.60 -5.15 -2.37
CA PHE A 154 10.90 -3.86 -2.23
C PHE A 154 9.92 -3.68 -3.39
N GLY A 155 8.84 -2.97 -3.17
CA GLY A 155 7.82 -2.72 -4.17
C GLY A 155 6.49 -2.31 -3.55
N ALA A 156 5.49 -2.06 -4.39
CA ALA A 156 4.10 -1.79 -4.01
C ALA A 156 3.16 -2.27 -5.13
N SER A 157 1.85 -2.37 -4.86
CA SER A 157 0.80 -2.69 -5.85
C SER A 157 1.10 -3.94 -6.68
N ALA A 158 1.62 -4.98 -6.06
CA ALA A 158 2.01 -6.26 -6.68
C ALA A 158 3.01 -6.13 -7.87
N MET A 159 3.62 -4.97 -8.08
CA MET A 159 4.55 -4.75 -9.20
C MET A 159 5.73 -5.73 -9.16
N GLY A 160 5.89 -6.53 -10.21
CA GLY A 160 6.91 -7.57 -10.29
C GLY A 160 6.59 -8.86 -9.53
N CYS A 161 5.38 -9.00 -8.96
CA CYS A 161 4.92 -10.25 -8.36
C CYS A 161 4.31 -11.15 -9.45
N ILE A 162 4.88 -12.34 -9.66
CA ILE A 162 4.40 -13.27 -10.72
C ILE A 162 4.31 -14.68 -10.14
N ARG A 163 3.15 -15.30 -10.31
CA ARG A 163 2.93 -16.72 -10.00
C ARG A 163 3.70 -17.61 -10.96
N VAL A 164 4.24 -18.67 -10.41
CA VAL A 164 5.00 -19.71 -11.11
C VAL A 164 4.44 -21.06 -10.73
N ASP A 165 4.07 -21.87 -11.73
CA ASP A 165 3.47 -23.18 -11.49
C ASP A 165 4.43 -24.36 -11.75
N ASP A 166 5.55 -24.12 -12.43
CA ASP A 166 6.51 -25.17 -12.79
C ASP A 166 7.94 -24.64 -12.98
N LEU A 167 8.87 -25.59 -13.10
CA LEU A 167 10.30 -25.31 -13.24
C LEU A 167 10.67 -24.75 -14.64
N GLU A 168 9.89 -25.10 -15.68
CA GLU A 168 10.19 -24.74 -17.07
C GLU A 168 9.96 -23.25 -17.32
N SER A 169 8.96 -22.67 -16.67
CA SER A 169 8.61 -21.24 -16.78
C SER A 169 9.57 -20.31 -16.05
N LEU A 170 10.36 -20.80 -15.06
CA LEU A 170 11.24 -19.98 -14.23
C LEU A 170 12.17 -19.04 -14.99
N PRO A 171 12.93 -19.48 -16.05
CA PRO A 171 13.86 -18.57 -16.73
C PRO A 171 13.16 -17.39 -17.41
N GLY A 172 11.98 -17.65 -18.01
CA GLY A 172 11.17 -16.61 -18.65
C GLY A 172 10.65 -15.61 -17.64
N ILE A 173 10.09 -16.08 -16.53
CA ILE A 173 9.56 -15.26 -15.45
C ILE A 173 10.68 -14.46 -14.77
N TYR A 174 11.83 -15.07 -14.48
CA TYR A 174 12.98 -14.36 -13.94
C TYR A 174 13.41 -13.18 -14.82
N SER A 175 13.55 -13.44 -16.14
CA SER A 175 13.93 -12.42 -17.11
C SER A 175 12.88 -11.28 -17.18
N LEU A 176 11.60 -11.63 -17.10
CA LEU A 176 10.50 -10.68 -17.09
C LEU A 176 10.54 -9.80 -15.82
N VAL A 177 10.59 -10.42 -14.65
CA VAL A 177 10.59 -9.70 -13.36
C VAL A 177 11.83 -8.80 -13.24
N ARG A 178 13.02 -9.28 -13.68
CA ARG A 178 14.25 -8.45 -13.67
C ARG A 178 14.15 -7.21 -14.54
N ARG A 179 13.38 -7.23 -15.65
CA ARG A 179 13.11 -6.02 -16.45
C ARG A 179 12.16 -5.06 -15.75
N ILE A 180 11.12 -5.58 -15.06
CA ILE A 180 10.16 -4.77 -14.32
C ILE A 180 10.84 -4.11 -13.13
N VAL A 181 11.62 -4.88 -12.37
CA VAL A 181 12.31 -4.48 -11.12
C VAL A 181 13.63 -3.77 -11.46
N SER A 182 13.55 -2.66 -12.19
CA SER A 182 14.69 -1.84 -12.54
C SER A 182 14.54 -0.43 -11.96
N PRO A 183 15.50 0.05 -11.13
CA PRO A 183 15.50 1.43 -10.64
C PRO A 183 15.51 2.49 -11.75
N GLU A 184 16.01 2.12 -12.93
CA GLU A 184 16.01 2.99 -14.12
C GLU A 184 14.61 3.23 -14.68
N HIS A 185 13.72 2.25 -14.52
CA HIS A 185 12.34 2.31 -15.01
C HIS A 185 11.35 2.76 -13.95
N ASN A 186 11.62 2.44 -12.67
CA ASN A 186 10.72 2.82 -11.59
C ASN A 186 11.49 3.09 -10.28
N ALA A 187 11.32 4.29 -9.76
CA ALA A 187 11.98 4.77 -8.54
C ALA A 187 11.70 3.91 -7.30
N ILE A 188 10.59 3.19 -7.24
CA ILE A 188 10.21 2.30 -6.13
C ILE A 188 11.28 1.21 -5.86
N PHE A 189 12.11 0.87 -6.87
CA PHE A 189 13.17 -0.12 -6.76
C PHE A 189 14.54 0.47 -6.43
N ARG A 190 14.65 1.78 -6.14
CA ARG A 190 15.91 2.43 -5.72
C ARG A 190 16.48 1.83 -4.43
N ALA A 191 15.63 1.39 -3.51
CA ALA A 191 16.04 0.78 -2.26
C ALA A 191 16.69 -0.61 -2.41
N GLY A 192 16.51 -1.25 -3.57
CA GLY A 192 17.08 -2.54 -3.92
C GLY A 192 16.23 -3.31 -4.91
N ASN A 193 16.88 -4.23 -5.63
CA ASN A 193 16.24 -5.03 -6.67
C ASN A 193 16.46 -6.54 -6.52
N ASP A 194 16.82 -7.00 -5.33
CA ASP A 194 16.83 -8.43 -5.01
C ASP A 194 15.42 -9.00 -5.11
N LEU A 195 15.33 -10.26 -5.51
CA LEU A 195 14.07 -10.97 -5.59
C LEU A 195 13.96 -12.00 -4.46
N LEU A 196 12.75 -12.52 -4.27
CA LEU A 196 12.52 -13.72 -3.51
C LEU A 196 11.60 -14.67 -4.28
N LEU A 197 11.80 -15.97 -4.10
CA LEU A 197 10.83 -16.98 -4.42
C LEU A 197 10.12 -17.38 -3.13
N GLU A 198 8.79 -17.35 -3.15
CA GLU A 198 7.96 -17.61 -1.98
C GLU A 198 6.87 -18.63 -2.31
N GLU A 199 6.51 -19.46 -1.34
CA GLU A 199 5.38 -20.37 -1.42
C GLU A 199 4.09 -19.62 -1.77
N TYR A 200 3.38 -20.11 -2.79
CA TYR A 200 2.07 -19.57 -3.12
C TYR A 200 1.07 -19.83 -1.98
N LEU A 201 0.43 -18.80 -1.51
CA LEU A 201 -0.59 -18.87 -0.48
C LEU A 201 -1.99 -18.95 -1.11
N ASP A 202 -2.69 -20.03 -0.81
CA ASP A 202 -4.11 -20.16 -1.15
C ASP A 202 -4.99 -19.27 -0.25
N GLY A 203 -6.30 -19.27 -0.51
CA GLY A 203 -7.30 -18.65 0.36
C GLY A 203 -7.55 -17.18 0.07
N VAL A 204 -8.41 -16.60 0.92
CA VAL A 204 -8.89 -15.21 0.79
C VAL A 204 -7.90 -14.26 1.45
N GLU A 205 -7.63 -13.16 0.76
CA GLU A 205 -6.75 -12.09 1.21
C GLU A 205 -7.52 -10.99 1.95
N PHE A 206 -6.86 -10.37 2.90
CA PHE A 206 -7.42 -9.31 3.74
C PHE A 206 -6.38 -8.24 4.01
N ASP A 207 -6.86 -7.01 4.06
CA ASP A 207 -6.14 -5.86 4.60
C ASP A 207 -6.59 -5.64 6.04
N VAL A 208 -5.62 -5.58 6.94
CA VAL A 208 -5.85 -5.34 8.37
C VAL A 208 -5.17 -4.02 8.74
N ASP A 209 -5.98 -2.99 8.97
CA ASP A 209 -5.50 -1.70 9.44
C ASP A 209 -5.55 -1.65 10.96
N LEU A 210 -4.38 -1.50 11.57
CA LEU A 210 -4.20 -1.50 13.02
C LEU A 210 -3.91 -0.09 13.55
N VAL A 211 -4.54 0.30 14.65
CA VAL A 211 -4.11 1.45 15.44
C VAL A 211 -3.40 0.92 16.68
N MET A 212 -2.08 1.11 16.71
CA MET A 212 -1.21 0.68 17.80
C MET A 212 -0.83 1.87 18.69
N HIS A 213 -0.75 1.65 19.99
CA HIS A 213 -0.26 2.63 20.96
C HIS A 213 0.48 1.92 22.08
N GLU A 214 1.76 2.23 22.26
CA GLU A 214 2.63 1.64 23.29
C GLU A 214 2.58 0.10 23.34
N GLY A 215 2.51 -0.53 22.17
CA GLY A 215 2.44 -1.99 22.02
C GLY A 215 1.03 -2.59 22.14
N GLU A 216 0.01 -1.81 22.49
CA GLU A 216 -1.37 -2.27 22.53
C GLU A 216 -2.10 -1.97 21.20
N CYS A 217 -2.88 -2.93 20.72
CA CYS A 217 -3.78 -2.73 19.59
C CYS A 217 -5.11 -2.15 20.10
N LEU A 218 -5.33 -0.86 19.84
CA LEU A 218 -6.54 -0.16 20.27
C LEU A 218 -7.71 -0.35 19.30
N PHE A 219 -7.42 -0.63 18.03
CA PHE A 219 -8.42 -0.83 16.99
C PHE A 219 -7.84 -1.65 15.84
N ALA A 220 -8.69 -2.48 15.23
CA ALA A 220 -8.39 -3.18 13.98
C ALA A 220 -9.61 -3.09 13.04
N SER A 221 -9.39 -2.63 11.81
CA SER A 221 -10.32 -2.76 10.70
C SER A 221 -9.88 -3.91 9.80
N VAL A 222 -10.83 -4.62 9.22
CA VAL A 222 -10.53 -5.69 8.25
C VAL A 222 -11.35 -5.46 7.00
N SER A 223 -10.65 -5.27 5.89
CA SER A 223 -11.21 -5.29 4.54
C SER A 223 -10.94 -6.65 3.90
N GLU A 224 -11.88 -7.15 3.11
CA GLU A 224 -11.77 -8.41 2.38
C GLU A 224 -11.47 -8.10 0.92
N ASN A 225 -10.30 -8.54 0.45
CA ASN A 225 -9.86 -8.33 -0.92
C ASN A 225 -10.56 -9.29 -1.87
N TRP A 226 -10.87 -8.82 -3.06
CA TRP A 226 -11.41 -9.66 -4.11
C TRP A 226 -10.28 -10.47 -4.76
N PRO A 227 -10.61 -11.56 -5.47
CA PRO A 227 -9.59 -12.34 -6.16
C PRO A 227 -8.76 -11.47 -7.09
N THR A 228 -7.45 -11.52 -6.94
CA THR A 228 -6.51 -10.80 -7.80
C THR A 228 -6.46 -11.39 -9.20
N ALA A 229 -6.05 -10.59 -10.18
CA ALA A 229 -5.81 -11.07 -11.55
C ALA A 229 -4.46 -11.80 -11.60
N GLU A 230 -4.50 -13.14 -11.65
CA GLU A 230 -3.30 -13.95 -11.81
C GLU A 230 -2.89 -14.08 -13.29
N PRO A 231 -1.58 -14.22 -13.61
CA PRO A 231 -0.48 -14.52 -12.66
C PRO A 231 0.18 -13.31 -12.01
N SER A 232 -0.24 -12.08 -12.30
CA SER A 232 0.42 -10.83 -11.85
C SER A 232 -0.09 -10.26 -10.53
N PHE A 233 -1.09 -10.89 -9.91
CA PHE A 233 -1.71 -10.48 -8.65
C PHE A 233 -2.25 -9.04 -8.63
N GLN A 234 -2.61 -8.48 -9.79
CA GLN A 234 -3.24 -7.17 -9.80
C GLN A 234 -4.53 -7.18 -9.01
N GLU A 235 -4.65 -6.21 -8.13
CA GLU A 235 -5.83 -6.02 -7.31
C GLU A 235 -7.05 -5.68 -8.17
N THR A 236 -8.21 -6.23 -7.82
CA THR A 236 -9.49 -5.97 -8.50
C THR A 236 -10.44 -5.16 -7.63
N GLY A 237 -10.16 -5.08 -6.34
CA GLY A 237 -10.93 -4.32 -5.38
C GLY A 237 -11.06 -5.02 -4.04
N LEU A 238 -11.79 -4.37 -3.14
CA LEU A 238 -12.03 -4.86 -1.78
C LEU A 238 -13.42 -4.43 -1.28
N HIS A 239 -13.81 -4.94 -0.15
CA HIS A 239 -14.95 -4.41 0.60
C HIS A 239 -14.69 -4.42 2.11
N CYS A 240 -15.25 -3.44 2.79
CA CYS A 240 -15.24 -3.29 4.24
C CYS A 240 -16.67 -3.13 4.77
N PRO A 241 -17.06 -3.82 5.86
CA PRO A 241 -16.27 -4.78 6.61
C PRO A 241 -16.14 -6.13 5.91
N ALA A 242 -15.13 -6.91 6.28
CA ALA A 242 -14.98 -8.30 5.84
C ALA A 242 -16.20 -9.16 6.20
N THR A 243 -16.56 -10.09 5.31
CA THR A 243 -17.73 -10.97 5.45
C THR A 243 -17.37 -12.44 5.64
N HIS A 244 -16.10 -12.77 5.56
CA HIS A 244 -15.58 -14.12 5.74
C HIS A 244 -15.83 -14.71 7.14
N ASP A 245 -15.49 -15.98 7.37
CA ASP A 245 -15.65 -16.61 8.67
C ASP A 245 -14.97 -15.83 9.80
N ARG A 246 -15.78 -15.41 10.76
CA ARG A 246 -15.32 -14.54 11.87
C ARG A 246 -14.19 -15.15 12.70
N LYS A 247 -14.14 -16.48 12.82
CA LYS A 247 -13.07 -17.14 13.59
C LYS A 247 -11.76 -17.13 12.82
N ALA A 248 -11.83 -17.31 11.49
CA ALA A 248 -10.66 -17.24 10.63
C ALA A 248 -10.12 -15.81 10.60
N VAL A 249 -10.97 -14.81 10.37
CA VAL A 249 -10.61 -13.38 10.39
C VAL A 249 -10.00 -12.97 11.73
N ARG A 250 -10.60 -13.39 12.86
CA ARG A 250 -10.04 -13.08 14.18
C ARG A 250 -8.64 -13.66 14.36
N ARG A 251 -8.41 -14.92 13.97
CA ARG A 251 -7.06 -15.52 14.03
C ARG A 251 -6.04 -14.78 13.14
N LEU A 252 -6.49 -14.24 12.02
CA LEU A 252 -5.64 -13.40 11.17
C LEU A 252 -5.28 -12.09 11.89
N VAL A 253 -6.27 -11.40 12.46
CA VAL A 253 -6.03 -10.16 13.24
C VAL A 253 -5.08 -10.43 14.41
N ASP A 254 -5.30 -11.52 15.16
CA ASP A 254 -4.42 -11.92 16.27
C ASP A 254 -2.98 -12.14 15.77
N LEU A 255 -2.79 -12.77 14.60
CA LEU A 255 -1.47 -12.95 13.98
C LEU A 255 -0.88 -11.60 13.54
N CYS A 256 -1.66 -10.71 12.92
CA CYS A 256 -1.19 -9.38 12.53
C CYS A 256 -0.67 -8.60 13.75
N VAL A 257 -1.45 -8.55 14.84
CA VAL A 257 -1.06 -7.87 16.07
C VAL A 257 0.20 -8.50 16.67
N GLN A 258 0.25 -9.83 16.77
CA GLN A 258 1.44 -10.53 17.25
C GLN A 258 2.68 -10.22 16.40
N THR A 259 2.53 -10.18 15.08
CA THR A 259 3.63 -9.90 14.15
C THR A 259 4.18 -8.50 14.36
N VAL A 260 3.32 -7.47 14.35
CA VAL A 260 3.79 -6.08 14.50
C VAL A 260 4.41 -5.83 15.87
N GLN A 261 3.86 -6.41 16.94
CA GLN A 261 4.45 -6.35 18.28
C GLN A 261 5.83 -7.03 18.33
N SER A 262 5.95 -8.23 17.74
CA SER A 262 7.20 -8.98 17.71
C SER A 262 8.28 -8.31 16.87
N PHE A 263 7.91 -7.51 15.89
CA PHE A 263 8.84 -6.71 15.08
C PHE A 263 9.29 -5.42 15.79
N GLY A 264 8.60 -5.02 16.86
CA GLY A 264 8.87 -3.76 17.56
C GLY A 264 8.13 -2.56 16.97
N LEU A 265 7.08 -2.77 16.22
CA LEU A 265 6.19 -1.72 15.71
C LEU A 265 5.10 -1.45 16.74
N TRP A 266 5.36 -0.53 17.65
CA TRP A 266 4.54 -0.37 18.85
C TRP A 266 3.53 0.76 18.80
N SER A 267 3.66 1.69 17.85
CA SER A 267 2.81 2.87 17.80
C SER A 267 2.55 3.31 16.37
N GLY A 268 1.38 3.91 16.15
CA GLY A 268 0.96 4.43 14.84
C GLY A 268 -0.12 3.60 14.17
N VAL A 269 -0.42 3.97 12.95
CA VAL A 269 -1.33 3.23 12.08
C VAL A 269 -0.50 2.33 11.17
N LEU A 270 -0.77 1.03 11.22
CA LEU A 270 -0.04 0.01 10.46
C LEU A 270 -1.01 -0.73 9.55
N HIS A 271 -0.58 -1.02 8.33
CA HIS A 271 -1.34 -1.77 7.35
C HIS A 271 -0.69 -3.14 7.12
N VAL A 272 -1.42 -4.21 7.40
CA VAL A 272 -0.91 -5.58 7.32
C VAL A 272 -1.77 -6.38 6.36
N GLU A 273 -1.14 -6.94 5.34
CA GLU A 273 -1.80 -7.82 4.38
C GLU A 273 -1.60 -9.28 4.77
N GLY A 274 -2.66 -10.06 4.67
CA GLY A 274 -2.58 -11.47 5.03
C GLY A 274 -3.68 -12.31 4.42
N LYS A 275 -3.46 -13.63 4.39
CA LYS A 275 -4.44 -14.59 3.88
C LYS A 275 -4.94 -15.55 4.95
N CYS A 276 -6.22 -15.88 4.87
CA CYS A 276 -6.80 -17.03 5.55
C CYS A 276 -6.64 -18.27 4.66
N THR A 277 -5.51 -18.97 4.81
CA THR A 277 -5.18 -20.13 3.99
C THR A 277 -5.79 -21.41 4.55
N SER A 278 -5.76 -22.50 3.76
CA SER A 278 -6.15 -23.86 4.22
C SER A 278 -5.31 -24.36 5.42
N HIS A 279 -4.11 -23.79 5.61
CA HIS A 279 -3.20 -24.11 6.71
C HIS A 279 -3.20 -23.06 7.85
N GLY A 280 -4.24 -22.21 7.91
CA GLY A 280 -4.36 -21.11 8.87
C GLY A 280 -3.86 -19.78 8.33
N PRO A 281 -3.88 -18.71 9.15
CA PRO A 281 -3.51 -17.38 8.69
C PRO A 281 -2.02 -17.27 8.33
N ARG A 282 -1.70 -16.46 7.32
CA ARG A 282 -0.34 -16.12 6.89
C ARG A 282 -0.26 -14.64 6.57
N ILE A 283 0.84 -14.00 6.98
CA ILE A 283 1.13 -12.61 6.61
C ILE A 283 1.75 -12.57 5.21
N ILE A 284 1.25 -11.67 4.37
CA ILE A 284 1.81 -11.35 3.05
C ILE A 284 2.83 -10.23 3.20
N GLU A 285 2.41 -9.11 3.83
CA GLU A 285 3.23 -7.91 3.95
C GLU A 285 2.88 -7.13 5.22
N VAL A 286 3.87 -6.42 5.77
CA VAL A 286 3.69 -5.50 6.89
C VAL A 286 4.14 -4.12 6.43
N ASN A 287 3.20 -3.18 6.36
CA ASN A 287 3.49 -1.80 5.99
C ASN A 287 3.47 -0.93 7.26
N ALA A 288 4.62 -0.32 7.58
CA ALA A 288 4.78 0.54 8.76
C ALA A 288 4.15 1.93 8.56
N ARG A 289 2.99 1.95 7.93
CA ARG A 289 2.17 3.13 7.59
C ARG A 289 0.70 2.75 7.44
N MET A 290 -0.13 3.76 7.32
CA MET A 290 -1.54 3.62 6.95
C MET A 290 -1.70 3.03 5.53
N GLY A 291 -2.76 2.27 5.32
CA GLY A 291 -3.15 1.74 4.02
C GLY A 291 -3.22 2.78 2.90
N GLY A 292 -3.04 2.31 1.69
CA GLY A 292 -3.12 3.10 0.46
C GLY A 292 -4.54 3.48 0.07
N ALA A 293 -4.70 3.96 -1.15
CA ALA A 293 -5.98 4.30 -1.75
C ALA A 293 -6.87 5.13 -0.79
N ARG A 294 -8.12 4.74 -0.64
CA ARG A 294 -9.10 5.39 0.24
C ARG A 294 -9.35 4.64 1.55
N ILE A 295 -8.41 3.83 2.02
CA ILE A 295 -8.59 3.01 3.23
C ILE A 295 -8.99 3.87 4.44
N HIS A 296 -8.37 5.03 4.65
CA HIS A 296 -8.72 5.91 5.77
C HIS A 296 -10.17 6.41 5.73
N GLU A 297 -10.68 6.79 4.53
CA GLU A 297 -12.07 7.22 4.33
C GLU A 297 -13.03 6.04 4.53
N ILE A 298 -12.68 4.85 4.03
CA ILE A 298 -13.45 3.62 4.21
C ILE A 298 -13.56 3.28 5.69
N VAL A 299 -12.45 3.30 6.42
CA VAL A 299 -12.42 2.99 7.86
C VAL A 299 -13.24 4.01 8.65
N GLU A 300 -13.13 5.29 8.32
CA GLU A 300 -13.93 6.35 8.97
C GLU A 300 -15.42 6.15 8.69
N ALA A 301 -15.82 5.92 7.44
CA ALA A 301 -17.22 5.71 7.06
C ALA A 301 -17.83 4.48 7.71
N VAL A 302 -17.08 3.38 7.79
CA VAL A 302 -17.58 2.09 8.31
C VAL A 302 -17.51 2.03 9.83
N TRP A 303 -16.41 2.49 10.43
CA TRP A 303 -16.13 2.27 11.85
C TRP A 303 -16.11 3.54 12.71
N ASN A 304 -16.17 4.74 12.11
CA ASN A 304 -16.04 6.03 12.80
C ASN A 304 -14.67 6.18 13.49
N VAL A 305 -13.62 5.77 12.81
CA VAL A 305 -12.24 5.91 13.26
C VAL A 305 -11.44 6.68 12.20
N ASP A 306 -10.92 7.84 12.59
CA ASP A 306 -10.02 8.64 11.76
C ASP A 306 -8.59 8.14 11.93
N LEU A 307 -8.09 7.40 10.94
CA LEU A 307 -6.73 6.86 10.95
C LEU A 307 -5.67 7.96 10.83
N ILE A 308 -6.01 9.09 10.19
CA ILE A 308 -5.09 10.23 10.06
C ILE A 308 -4.91 10.93 11.40
N GLU A 309 -6.01 11.16 12.15
CA GLU A 309 -5.92 11.67 13.52
C GLU A 309 -5.11 10.72 14.42
N ALA A 310 -5.36 9.42 14.31
CA ALA A 310 -4.65 8.42 15.10
C ALA A 310 -3.13 8.45 14.82
N GLN A 311 -2.72 8.52 13.53
CA GLN A 311 -1.32 8.63 13.14
C GLN A 311 -0.68 9.94 13.61
N LEU A 312 -1.38 11.07 13.42
CA LEU A 312 -0.88 12.39 13.84
C LEU A 312 -0.63 12.43 15.35
N ARG A 313 -1.55 11.89 16.16
CA ARG A 313 -1.41 11.83 17.61
C ARG A 313 -0.26 10.92 18.04
N SER A 314 -0.10 9.78 17.38
CA SER A 314 1.01 8.85 17.62
C SER A 314 2.38 9.52 17.44
N CYS A 315 2.55 10.33 16.37
CA CYS A 315 3.79 11.07 16.11
C CYS A 315 4.07 12.19 17.14
N LEU A 316 3.11 12.50 17.99
CA LEU A 316 3.23 13.46 19.10
C LEU A 316 3.28 12.78 20.48
N ALA A 317 3.42 11.46 20.54
CA ALA A 317 3.28 10.65 21.77
C ALA A 317 1.95 10.88 22.51
N LEU A 318 0.89 11.23 21.79
CA LEU A 318 -0.44 11.41 22.36
C LEU A 318 -1.27 10.14 22.12
N PRO A 319 -2.04 9.66 23.11
CA PRO A 319 -2.91 8.52 22.91
C PRO A 319 -3.95 8.82 21.82
N PRO A 320 -4.20 7.91 20.86
CA PRO A 320 -5.23 8.07 19.86
C PRO A 320 -6.61 8.27 20.50
N THR A 321 -7.40 9.23 19.97
CA THR A 321 -8.76 9.50 20.46
C THR A 321 -9.76 8.73 19.60
N ILE A 322 -9.72 7.39 19.68
CA ILE A 322 -10.60 6.55 18.90
C ILE A 322 -11.83 6.12 19.69
N LYS A 323 -12.99 6.20 19.04
CA LYS A 323 -14.29 5.72 19.56
C LYS A 323 -14.97 4.88 18.50
N PRO A 324 -14.46 3.66 18.26
CA PRO A 324 -14.98 2.84 17.19
C PRO A 324 -16.45 2.46 17.44
N SER A 325 -17.21 2.44 16.38
CA SER A 325 -18.58 1.95 16.43
C SER A 325 -18.59 0.45 16.76
N ARG A 326 -19.43 0.01 17.68
CA ARG A 326 -19.56 -1.40 18.06
C ARG A 326 -20.02 -2.31 16.91
N ARG A 327 -20.66 -1.72 15.90
CA ARG A 327 -21.11 -2.39 14.67
C ARG A 327 -20.79 -1.46 13.51
N PRO A 328 -20.58 -2.00 12.30
CA PRO A 328 -20.39 -1.18 11.11
C PRO A 328 -21.57 -0.20 10.94
N ARG A 329 -21.29 1.07 10.68
CA ARG A 329 -22.28 2.13 10.42
C ARG A 329 -22.77 2.05 8.98
N SER A 330 -21.92 1.61 8.09
CA SER A 330 -22.09 1.47 6.65
C SER A 330 -21.28 0.29 6.13
N ALA A 331 -21.24 0.12 4.83
CA ALA A 331 -20.30 -0.75 4.15
C ALA A 331 -19.75 -0.03 2.93
N ALA A 332 -18.48 -0.27 2.63
CA ALA A 332 -17.80 0.28 1.47
C ALA A 332 -17.37 -0.82 0.50
N VAL A 333 -17.38 -0.47 -0.77
CA VAL A 333 -16.76 -1.24 -1.86
C VAL A 333 -15.78 -0.32 -2.55
N ASN A 334 -14.55 -0.77 -2.72
CA ASN A 334 -13.57 -0.14 -3.60
C ASN A 334 -13.33 -1.10 -4.77
N THR A 335 -13.44 -0.61 -5.99
CA THR A 335 -13.24 -1.40 -7.23
C THR A 335 -12.17 -0.75 -8.06
N ILE A 336 -11.18 -1.53 -8.47
CA ILE A 336 -10.13 -1.11 -9.39
C ILE A 336 -10.58 -1.47 -10.80
N VAL A 337 -10.69 -0.47 -11.66
CA VAL A 337 -11.12 -0.62 -13.05
C VAL A 337 -9.91 -0.67 -13.95
N HIS A 338 -9.65 -1.83 -14.55
CA HIS A 338 -8.55 -2.03 -15.48
C HIS A 338 -8.98 -1.84 -16.94
N ALA A 339 -8.02 -1.53 -17.80
CA ALA A 339 -8.23 -1.50 -19.23
C ALA A 339 -8.64 -2.89 -19.76
N PRO A 340 -9.77 -3.00 -20.49
CA PRO A 340 -10.27 -4.29 -20.98
C PRO A 340 -9.50 -4.84 -22.18
N ALA A 341 -8.69 -4.01 -22.83
CA ALA A 341 -7.86 -4.37 -24.00
C ALA A 341 -6.71 -3.37 -24.15
N THR A 342 -5.66 -3.78 -24.87
CA THR A 342 -4.55 -2.88 -25.23
C THR A 342 -4.97 -2.00 -26.41
N GLY A 343 -4.71 -0.68 -26.30
CA GLY A 343 -5.03 0.29 -27.34
C GLY A 343 -5.18 1.72 -26.81
N ARG A 344 -5.96 2.53 -27.52
CA ARG A 344 -6.26 3.92 -27.12
C ARG A 344 -7.59 3.97 -26.36
N LEU A 345 -7.58 4.53 -25.17
CA LEU A 345 -8.79 4.73 -24.35
C LEU A 345 -9.74 5.70 -25.04
N ALA A 346 -10.92 5.21 -25.42
CA ALA A 346 -11.92 5.98 -26.17
C ALA A 346 -13.01 6.56 -25.29
N ALA A 347 -13.40 5.87 -24.20
CA ALA A 347 -14.40 6.37 -23.28
C ALA A 347 -14.33 5.70 -21.90
N LEU A 348 -14.71 6.45 -20.87
CA LEU A 348 -14.96 6.02 -19.50
C LEU A 348 -16.44 6.34 -19.13
N PRO A 349 -17.40 5.48 -19.48
CA PRO A 349 -18.83 5.82 -19.39
C PRO A 349 -19.35 6.12 -17.98
N PHE A 350 -18.59 5.75 -16.95
CA PHE A 350 -18.93 5.96 -15.54
C PHE A 350 -18.33 7.26 -14.95
N ALA A 351 -17.36 7.91 -15.64
CA ALA A 351 -16.58 9.02 -15.09
C ALA A 351 -17.47 10.20 -14.66
N ASP A 352 -18.47 10.55 -15.45
CA ASP A 352 -19.37 11.68 -15.19
C ASP A 352 -20.44 11.39 -14.12
N ARG A 353 -20.60 10.13 -13.71
CA ARG A 353 -21.65 9.72 -12.74
C ARG A 353 -21.30 10.03 -11.28
N ALA A 354 -20.08 10.48 -10.99
CA ALA A 354 -19.66 10.85 -9.64
C ALA A 354 -20.50 11.99 -9.05
N ALA A 355 -21.05 12.88 -9.89
CA ALA A 355 -21.85 14.02 -9.47
C ALA A 355 -23.25 13.63 -8.95
N ASP A 356 -23.71 12.42 -9.24
CA ASP A 356 -25.11 11.99 -8.97
C ASP A 356 -25.26 11.26 -7.63
N CYS A 357 -24.17 10.97 -6.88
CA CYS A 357 -24.20 10.14 -5.68
C CYS A 357 -23.28 10.70 -4.59
N VAL A 358 -23.84 11.01 -3.43
CA VAL A 358 -23.12 11.64 -2.30
C VAL A 358 -22.01 10.73 -1.71
N ASP A 359 -22.16 9.41 -1.83
CA ASP A 359 -21.27 8.41 -1.23
C ASP A 359 -20.42 7.69 -2.28
N LEU A 360 -20.26 8.29 -3.47
CA LEU A 360 -19.46 7.77 -4.58
C LEU A 360 -18.25 8.66 -4.82
N THR A 361 -17.10 8.05 -4.93
CA THR A 361 -15.89 8.71 -5.39
C THR A 361 -15.27 7.91 -6.53
N ILE A 362 -14.82 8.61 -7.56
CA ILE A 362 -14.11 8.06 -8.71
C ILE A 362 -12.78 8.81 -8.82
N ASP A 363 -11.67 8.11 -8.66
CA ASP A 363 -10.33 8.60 -8.91
C ASP A 363 -9.89 8.07 -10.27
N LEU A 364 -9.76 8.96 -11.23
CA LEU A 364 -9.29 8.62 -12.58
C LEU A 364 -7.76 8.54 -12.58
N GLU A 365 -7.23 7.43 -13.11
CA GLU A 365 -5.79 7.15 -13.25
C GLU A 365 -5.34 7.24 -14.72
N ALA A 366 -6.31 7.34 -15.66
CA ALA A 366 -6.06 7.51 -17.08
C ALA A 366 -7.11 8.44 -17.71
N GLU A 367 -6.72 9.12 -18.78
CA GLU A 367 -7.58 10.03 -19.53
C GLU A 367 -7.98 9.45 -20.90
N VAL A 368 -9.13 9.91 -21.42
CA VAL A 368 -9.56 9.55 -22.77
C VAL A 368 -8.52 10.07 -23.78
N GLY A 369 -8.02 9.16 -24.60
CA GLY A 369 -6.93 9.43 -25.54
C GLY A 369 -5.61 8.77 -25.16
N ASP A 370 -5.42 8.34 -23.91
CA ASP A 370 -4.21 7.64 -23.49
C ASP A 370 -4.05 6.29 -24.16
N HIS A 371 -2.81 5.86 -24.33
CA HIS A 371 -2.50 4.46 -24.65
C HIS A 371 -2.55 3.66 -23.35
N VAL A 372 -3.29 2.55 -23.37
CA VAL A 372 -3.48 1.67 -22.22
C VAL A 372 -3.15 0.24 -22.57
N ASP A 373 -2.60 -0.49 -21.63
CA ASP A 373 -2.31 -1.92 -21.71
C ASP A 373 -3.47 -2.72 -21.14
N GLY A 374 -3.91 -3.73 -21.88
CA GLY A 374 -4.96 -4.65 -21.46
C GLY A 374 -4.41 -5.93 -20.84
N PRO A 375 -5.29 -6.93 -20.58
CA PRO A 375 -4.92 -8.20 -19.93
C PRO A 375 -4.05 -9.13 -20.81
N ASP A 376 -3.79 -8.76 -22.07
CA ASP A 376 -2.81 -9.40 -22.94
C ASP A 376 -1.36 -9.00 -22.57
N GLN A 377 -1.18 -7.97 -21.74
CA GLN A 377 0.09 -7.58 -21.16
C GLN A 377 0.24 -8.17 -19.74
N VAL A 378 1.43 -8.05 -19.17
CA VAL A 378 1.71 -8.56 -17.82
C VAL A 378 0.88 -7.83 -16.77
N PHE A 379 0.74 -6.52 -16.96
CA PHE A 379 -0.08 -5.66 -16.12
C PHE A 379 -1.02 -4.85 -17.01
N ALA A 380 -2.30 -4.94 -16.72
CA ALA A 380 -3.28 -4.05 -17.33
C ALA A 380 -3.21 -2.67 -16.69
N THR A 381 -3.37 -1.61 -17.49
CA THR A 381 -3.42 -0.23 -16.97
C THR A 381 -4.63 -0.06 -16.06
N VAL A 382 -4.41 0.49 -14.87
CA VAL A 382 -5.49 0.96 -14.00
C VAL A 382 -6.09 2.23 -14.61
N LEU A 383 -7.38 2.23 -14.86
CA LEU A 383 -8.10 3.37 -15.42
C LEU A 383 -8.75 4.24 -14.37
N ALA A 384 -9.23 3.62 -13.30
CA ALA A 384 -9.86 4.32 -12.18
C ALA A 384 -9.93 3.45 -10.93
N GLU A 385 -9.96 4.11 -9.77
CA GLU A 385 -10.45 3.55 -8.52
C GLU A 385 -11.86 4.11 -8.24
N VAL A 386 -12.81 3.21 -7.95
CA VAL A 386 -14.19 3.55 -7.67
C VAL A 386 -14.53 3.12 -6.25
N THR A 387 -14.73 4.08 -5.36
CA THR A 387 -15.15 3.83 -3.97
C THR A 387 -16.59 4.23 -3.78
N LEU A 388 -17.40 3.30 -3.28
CA LEU A 388 -18.80 3.52 -2.99
C LEU A 388 -19.14 3.07 -1.57
N VAL A 389 -19.71 3.99 -0.78
CA VAL A 389 -20.21 3.74 0.58
C VAL A 389 -21.73 3.64 0.56
N ALA A 390 -22.27 2.65 1.25
CA ALA A 390 -23.73 2.49 1.35
C ALA A 390 -24.11 1.89 2.71
N LYS A 391 -25.42 1.91 3.01
CA LYS A 391 -25.98 1.40 4.28
C LYS A 391 -25.57 -0.04 4.61
N ASN A 392 -25.31 -0.87 3.60
CA ASN A 392 -24.85 -2.24 3.74
C ASN A 392 -24.16 -2.73 2.46
N LEU A 393 -23.39 -3.80 2.57
CA LEU A 393 -22.58 -4.35 1.47
C LEU A 393 -23.41 -4.75 0.24
N ARG A 394 -24.61 -5.33 0.44
CA ARG A 394 -25.48 -5.69 -0.69
C ARG A 394 -25.84 -4.44 -1.54
N ARG A 395 -26.16 -3.34 -0.87
CA ARG A 395 -26.49 -2.08 -1.56
C ARG A 395 -25.24 -1.48 -2.22
N ALA A 396 -24.09 -1.46 -1.55
CA ALA A 396 -22.83 -0.97 -2.12
C ALA A 396 -22.48 -1.76 -3.40
N ARG A 397 -22.48 -3.08 -3.34
CA ARG A 397 -22.21 -3.94 -4.51
C ARG A 397 -23.20 -3.73 -5.66
N ALA A 398 -24.50 -3.59 -5.36
CA ALA A 398 -25.50 -3.36 -6.39
C ALA A 398 -25.32 -2.01 -7.09
N LEU A 399 -25.00 -0.95 -6.36
CA LEU A 399 -24.73 0.37 -6.92
C LEU A 399 -23.44 0.39 -7.74
N THR A 400 -22.37 -0.29 -7.26
CA THR A 400 -21.12 -0.42 -8.01
C THR A 400 -21.35 -1.18 -9.32
N ALA A 401 -22.08 -2.28 -9.29
CA ALA A 401 -22.41 -3.05 -10.50
C ALA A 401 -23.26 -2.24 -11.50
N ASP A 402 -24.21 -1.43 -11.02
CA ASP A 402 -24.99 -0.54 -11.88
C ASP A 402 -24.12 0.57 -12.49
N LEU A 403 -23.21 1.16 -11.70
CA LEU A 403 -22.27 2.17 -12.17
C LEU A 403 -21.37 1.63 -13.28
N LEU A 404 -20.84 0.44 -13.10
CA LEU A 404 -19.87 -0.19 -14.00
C LEU A 404 -20.52 -1.10 -15.07
N CYS A 405 -21.85 -1.02 -15.26
CA CYS A 405 -22.56 -1.84 -16.25
C CYS A 405 -22.13 -1.56 -17.70
N ASN A 406 -21.62 -0.36 -17.97
CA ASN A 406 -21.01 0.02 -19.22
C ASN A 406 -19.48 0.05 -19.04
N PRO A 407 -18.73 -0.93 -19.59
CA PRO A 407 -17.28 -0.99 -19.41
C PRO A 407 -16.56 0.12 -20.15
N PRO A 408 -15.31 0.44 -19.76
CA PRO A 408 -14.43 1.31 -20.52
C PRO A 408 -14.31 0.86 -21.98
N GLN A 409 -14.21 1.80 -22.90
CA GLN A 409 -14.07 1.52 -24.33
C GLN A 409 -12.64 1.79 -24.76
N VAL A 410 -12.00 0.79 -25.35
CA VAL A 410 -10.64 0.86 -25.91
C VAL A 410 -10.69 0.53 -27.39
N VAL A 411 -10.12 1.38 -28.21
CA VAL A 411 -9.94 1.14 -29.64
C VAL A 411 -8.57 0.49 -29.84
N PRO A 412 -8.50 -0.73 -30.35
CA PRO A 412 -7.23 -1.39 -30.62
C PRO A 412 -6.32 -0.53 -31.50
N GLY A 413 -5.06 -0.35 -31.09
CA GLY A 413 -4.06 0.36 -31.90
C GLY A 413 -3.78 -0.39 -33.20
N SER A 414 -3.49 0.35 -34.26
CA SER A 414 -3.01 -0.26 -35.51
C SER A 414 -1.66 -0.96 -35.25
N PRO A 415 -1.39 -2.14 -35.83
CA PRO A 415 -0.09 -2.82 -35.72
C PRO A 415 1.13 -1.99 -36.14
N LEU A 416 0.91 -0.85 -36.77
CA LEU A 416 1.95 0.07 -37.26
C LEU A 416 2.35 1.18 -36.28
N GLU A 417 1.74 1.25 -35.08
CA GLU A 417 2.04 2.25 -34.03
C GLU A 417 2.85 1.68 -32.85
N ARG A 418 3.47 0.50 -33.03
CA ARG A 418 4.34 -0.13 -31.99
C ARG A 418 5.80 0.21 -32.22
#